data_ec6b3009f7fa86ba1ce3ea5ddf656192
#
_entry.id   ec6b3009f7fa86ba1ce3ea5ddf656192
#
_cell.length_a   1.000
_cell.length_b   1.000
_cell.length_c   1.000
_cell.angle_alpha   90.00
_cell.angle_beta   90.00
_cell.angle_gamma   90.00
#
_symmetry.space_group_name_H-M   'P 1'
#
loop_
_entity.id
_entity.type
_entity.pdbx_description
1 polymer ?
#
loop_
_entity_poly.entity_id
_entity_poly.type
_entity_poly.pdbx_seq_one_letter_code
_entity_poly.pdbx_strand_id
1 'polypeptide(L)'
;FVNPDGRAPPFEEVHKPLLDRWTVFDQPMYSDMSDSSFKLDVHTNWKLAVENYLESYHLPWIHPGLNSYSKLEDHENIVEYGHYSGQISNKYIPRYSTGKYFREFQNLGSEWETKGEYIVLFPNLILGVQKDHVFNLIIEPLAPNKIREHIELYYSDPSMLGDEYQQTRRENANLWKTVFEEDIYVVEGMQK
;
A
#
# COMPACT_ATOMS: atom_id res chain seq x y z
N PHE A 1 -3.91 0.67 -16.10
CA PHE A 1 -5.26 0.38 -16.59
C PHE A 1 -5.24 0.28 -18.12
N VAL A 2 -6.05 -0.62 -18.67
CA VAL A 2 -6.18 -0.83 -20.11
C VAL A 2 -7.67 -0.76 -20.51
N ASN A 3 -7.94 -0.23 -21.70
CA ASN A 3 -9.28 -0.12 -22.26
C ASN A 3 -9.24 -0.77 -23.66
N PRO A 4 -9.32 -2.12 -23.75
CA PRO A 4 -9.05 -2.86 -24.98
C PRO A 4 -10.03 -2.58 -26.13
N ASP A 5 -11.28 -2.25 -25.83
CA ASP A 5 -12.32 -1.98 -26.82
C ASP A 5 -12.67 -0.47 -26.97
N GLY A 6 -12.00 0.37 -26.19
CA GLY A 6 -12.19 1.82 -26.19
C GLY A 6 -13.55 2.30 -25.67
N ARG A 7 -14.31 1.44 -24.98
CA ARG A 7 -15.67 1.75 -24.50
C ARG A 7 -15.76 2.10 -23.04
N ALA A 8 -14.69 1.85 -22.25
CA ALA A 8 -14.68 2.24 -20.86
C ALA A 8 -14.73 3.79 -20.75
N PRO A 9 -15.42 4.32 -19.74
CA PRO A 9 -15.35 5.75 -19.43
C PRO A 9 -13.91 6.19 -19.14
N PRO A 10 -13.63 7.49 -19.21
CA PRO A 10 -12.33 8.02 -18.76
C PRO A 10 -11.98 7.59 -17.33
N PHE A 11 -10.70 7.32 -17.09
CA PHE A 11 -10.21 6.87 -15.78
C PHE A 11 -10.61 7.85 -14.66
N GLU A 12 -10.44 9.14 -14.91
CA GLU A 12 -10.72 10.22 -13.98
C GLU A 12 -12.22 10.31 -13.61
N GLU A 13 -13.09 9.93 -14.53
CA GLU A 13 -14.54 9.89 -14.28
C GLU A 13 -14.90 8.70 -13.38
N VAL A 14 -14.39 7.51 -13.72
CA VAL A 14 -14.68 6.28 -12.97
C VAL A 14 -14.13 6.34 -11.55
N HIS A 15 -12.90 6.88 -11.38
CA HIS A 15 -12.21 6.89 -10.11
C HIS A 15 -12.26 8.25 -9.38
N LYS A 16 -13.15 9.16 -9.85
CA LYS A 16 -13.31 10.48 -9.25
C LYS A 16 -13.45 10.47 -7.73
N PRO A 17 -14.21 9.58 -7.07
CA PRO A 17 -14.31 9.57 -5.61
C PRO A 17 -12.97 9.34 -4.92
N LEU A 18 -12.10 8.50 -5.47
CA LEU A 18 -10.75 8.30 -4.93
C LEU A 18 -9.82 9.47 -5.21
N LEU A 19 -9.87 10.02 -6.43
CA LEU A 19 -9.08 11.18 -6.81
C LEU A 19 -9.43 12.41 -5.95
N ASP A 20 -10.73 12.62 -5.69
CA ASP A 20 -11.19 13.68 -4.79
C ASP A 20 -10.71 13.45 -3.35
N ARG A 21 -10.75 12.20 -2.86
CA ARG A 21 -10.28 11.82 -1.52
C ARG A 21 -8.80 12.08 -1.34
N TRP A 22 -8.01 11.77 -2.35
CA TRP A 22 -6.54 11.85 -2.33
C TRP A 22 -5.98 13.06 -3.09
N THR A 23 -6.77 14.12 -3.27
CA THR A 23 -6.35 15.35 -3.95
C THR A 23 -5.04 15.92 -3.39
N VAL A 24 -4.80 15.77 -2.08
CA VAL A 24 -3.54 16.23 -1.44
C VAL A 24 -2.31 15.46 -1.91
N PHE A 25 -2.48 14.27 -2.48
CA PHE A 25 -1.40 13.44 -3.06
C PHE A 25 -1.25 13.64 -4.58
N ASP A 26 -2.00 14.55 -5.21
CA ASP A 26 -1.80 14.93 -6.62
C ASP A 26 -0.55 15.81 -6.74
N GLN A 27 0.59 15.20 -6.52
CA GLN A 27 1.92 15.84 -6.47
C GLN A 27 2.93 14.91 -7.14
N PRO A 28 4.07 15.44 -7.62
CA PRO A 28 5.17 14.61 -8.11
C PRO A 28 5.61 13.57 -7.07
N MET A 29 5.81 12.35 -7.51
CA MET A 29 6.29 11.23 -6.70
C MET A 29 7.54 10.63 -7.35
N TYR A 30 8.47 10.19 -6.52
CA TYR A 30 9.79 9.75 -6.95
C TYR A 30 10.11 8.37 -6.39
N SER A 31 10.64 7.48 -7.21
CA SER A 31 11.04 6.13 -6.81
C SER A 31 12.47 5.83 -7.26
N ASP A 32 13.21 5.11 -6.42
CA ASP A 32 14.40 4.40 -6.80
C ASP A 32 14.10 2.90 -6.79
N MET A 33 13.80 2.36 -7.96
CA MET A 33 13.38 0.97 -8.12
C MET A 33 14.38 -0.04 -7.54
N SER A 34 15.66 0.34 -7.40
CA SER A 34 16.69 -0.57 -6.86
C SER A 34 16.57 -0.79 -5.35
N ASP A 35 16.13 0.23 -4.61
CA ASP A 35 16.03 0.21 -3.15
C ASP A 35 14.56 0.26 -2.65
N SER A 36 13.60 0.48 -3.56
CA SER A 36 12.20 0.80 -3.23
C SER A 36 11.20 -0.12 -3.91
N SER A 37 11.64 -1.23 -4.50
CA SER A 37 10.75 -2.21 -5.11
C SER A 37 11.13 -3.63 -4.76
N PHE A 38 10.12 -4.52 -4.75
CA PHE A 38 10.32 -5.95 -4.57
C PHE A 38 9.15 -6.73 -5.16
N LYS A 39 9.33 -8.05 -5.27
CA LYS A 39 8.30 -8.98 -5.78
C LYS A 39 8.16 -10.15 -4.85
N LEU A 40 6.93 -10.66 -4.73
CA LEU A 40 6.62 -11.86 -3.97
C LEU A 40 5.83 -12.83 -4.86
N ASP A 41 6.22 -14.10 -4.87
CA ASP A 41 5.44 -15.18 -5.49
C ASP A 41 4.64 -15.90 -4.40
N VAL A 42 3.32 -15.96 -4.55
CA VAL A 42 2.41 -16.50 -3.55
C VAL A 42 1.51 -17.58 -4.16
N HIS A 43 1.36 -18.72 -3.48
CA HIS A 43 0.52 -19.83 -3.93
C HIS A 43 -0.92 -19.69 -3.48
N THR A 44 -1.59 -18.65 -3.97
CA THR A 44 -2.98 -18.33 -3.63
C THR A 44 -3.75 -17.80 -4.84
N ASN A 45 -5.07 -17.73 -4.71
CA ASN A 45 -5.91 -16.99 -5.64
C ASN A 45 -5.81 -15.48 -5.37
N TRP A 46 -5.76 -14.68 -6.42
CA TRP A 46 -5.63 -13.22 -6.28
C TRP A 46 -6.75 -12.58 -5.44
N LYS A 47 -7.96 -13.17 -5.42
CA LYS A 47 -9.08 -12.66 -4.62
C LYS A 47 -8.82 -12.81 -3.12
N LEU A 48 -8.19 -13.90 -2.70
CA LEU A 48 -7.84 -14.11 -1.29
C LEU A 48 -6.80 -13.08 -0.82
N ALA A 49 -5.82 -12.73 -1.66
CA ALA A 49 -4.88 -11.67 -1.35
C ALA A 49 -5.57 -10.30 -1.24
N VAL A 50 -6.52 -10.00 -2.14
CA VAL A 50 -7.36 -8.78 -2.06
C VAL A 50 -8.20 -8.77 -0.79
N GLU A 51 -8.87 -9.86 -0.46
CA GLU A 51 -9.72 -9.97 0.75
C GLU A 51 -8.90 -9.78 2.03
N ASN A 52 -7.71 -10.41 2.10
CA ASN A 52 -6.79 -10.25 3.23
C ASN A 52 -6.35 -8.80 3.42
N TYR A 53 -6.05 -8.10 2.33
CA TYR A 53 -5.63 -6.70 2.40
C TYR A 53 -6.75 -5.73 2.84
N LEU A 54 -8.00 -6.06 2.53
CA LEU A 54 -9.16 -5.19 2.79
C LEU A 54 -9.60 -5.16 4.25
N GLU A 55 -9.13 -6.08 5.09
CA GLU A 55 -9.53 -6.16 6.48
C GLU A 55 -8.32 -6.07 7.41
N SER A 56 -8.54 -5.69 8.66
CA SER A 56 -7.50 -5.53 9.67
C SER A 56 -7.57 -6.54 10.83
N TYR A 57 -8.52 -7.46 10.78
CA TYR A 57 -8.76 -8.40 11.90
C TYR A 57 -7.56 -9.30 12.19
N HIS A 58 -6.78 -9.67 11.18
CA HIS A 58 -5.62 -10.55 11.31
C HIS A 58 -4.40 -9.85 11.93
N LEU A 59 -4.34 -8.50 11.97
CA LEU A 59 -3.18 -7.73 12.41
C LEU A 59 -2.56 -8.22 13.72
N PRO A 60 -3.31 -8.41 14.82
CA PRO A 60 -2.71 -8.77 16.10
C PRO A 60 -2.00 -10.14 16.12
N TRP A 61 -2.42 -11.04 15.24
CA TRP A 61 -1.92 -12.41 15.19
C TRP A 61 -0.87 -12.63 14.10
N ILE A 62 -1.00 -11.93 12.98
CA ILE A 62 -0.14 -12.11 11.80
C ILE A 62 0.97 -11.07 11.76
N HIS A 63 0.66 -9.82 12.10
CA HIS A 63 1.58 -8.69 12.04
C HIS A 63 1.91 -8.10 13.41
N PRO A 64 2.51 -8.85 14.35
CA PRO A 64 2.80 -8.31 15.68
C PRO A 64 3.73 -7.09 15.63
N GLY A 65 4.61 -7.03 14.64
CA GLY A 65 5.49 -5.88 14.37
C GLY A 65 4.68 -4.65 13.99
N LEU A 66 3.84 -4.75 12.96
CA LEU A 66 2.96 -3.67 12.50
C LEU A 66 1.99 -3.25 13.61
N ASN A 67 1.35 -4.20 14.28
CA ASN A 67 0.40 -3.94 15.36
C ASN A 67 1.03 -3.21 16.58
N SER A 68 2.36 -3.17 16.67
CA SER A 68 3.03 -2.42 17.73
C SER A 68 2.97 -0.89 17.55
N TYR A 69 2.79 -0.41 16.30
CA TYR A 69 2.74 1.01 15.96
C TYR A 69 1.55 1.40 15.04
N SER A 70 0.71 0.44 14.66
CA SER A 70 -0.55 0.59 13.93
C SER A 70 -1.51 -0.49 14.42
N LYS A 71 -2.20 -0.23 15.55
CA LYS A 71 -2.99 -1.25 16.24
C LYS A 71 -4.33 -1.46 15.57
N LEU A 72 -4.89 -2.68 15.71
CA LEU A 72 -6.22 -3.01 15.22
C LEU A 72 -7.29 -1.98 15.66
N GLU A 73 -7.23 -1.51 16.90
CA GLU A 73 -8.18 -0.52 17.45
C GLU A 73 -8.11 0.86 16.79
N ASP A 74 -7.01 1.15 16.09
CA ASP A 74 -6.79 2.41 15.36
C ASP A 74 -7.28 2.30 13.89
N HIS A 75 -7.81 1.14 13.45
CA HIS A 75 -8.24 0.90 12.08
C HIS A 75 -9.75 1.07 11.90
N GLU A 76 -10.11 1.64 10.76
CA GLU A 76 -11.49 1.82 10.31
C GLU A 76 -11.65 1.37 8.86
N ASN A 77 -12.80 0.81 8.51
CA ASN A 77 -13.07 0.38 7.13
C ASN A 77 -13.51 1.56 6.26
N ILE A 78 -13.05 1.54 5.01
CA ILE A 78 -13.51 2.44 3.95
C ILE A 78 -14.31 1.60 2.95
N VAL A 79 -15.56 1.97 2.72
CA VAL A 79 -16.41 1.36 1.70
C VAL A 79 -17.03 2.45 0.83
N GLU A 80 -16.59 2.52 -0.42
CA GLU A 80 -17.18 3.41 -1.43
C GLU A 80 -17.78 2.55 -2.53
N TYR A 81 -19.08 2.35 -2.47
CA TYR A 81 -19.79 1.40 -3.32
C TYR A 81 -19.57 1.64 -4.81
N GLY A 82 -19.07 0.59 -5.48
CA GLY A 82 -18.81 0.59 -6.92
C GLY A 82 -17.52 1.29 -7.35
N HIS A 83 -16.72 1.81 -6.42
CA HIS A 83 -15.49 2.55 -6.72
C HIS A 83 -14.25 1.91 -6.09
N TYR A 84 -14.17 1.87 -4.78
CA TYR A 84 -13.04 1.30 -4.05
C TYR A 84 -13.46 0.83 -2.66
N SER A 85 -12.62 0.02 -2.06
CA SER A 85 -12.72 -0.38 -0.66
C SER A 85 -11.34 -0.38 -0.02
N GLY A 86 -11.29 -0.32 1.30
CA GLY A 86 -10.02 -0.30 2.01
C GLY A 86 -10.18 -0.06 3.49
N GLN A 87 -9.09 0.39 4.09
CA GLN A 87 -9.03 0.70 5.51
C GLN A 87 -8.18 1.94 5.78
N ILE A 88 -8.45 2.58 6.91
CA ILE A 88 -7.65 3.67 7.49
C ILE A 88 -6.94 3.10 8.71
N SER A 89 -5.66 3.42 8.87
CA SER A 89 -5.02 3.42 10.18
C SER A 89 -4.91 4.87 10.68
N ASN A 90 -5.56 5.18 11.78
CA ASN A 90 -5.49 6.52 12.40
C ASN A 90 -4.16 6.73 13.14
N LYS A 91 -3.35 5.65 13.28
CA LYS A 91 -2.06 5.71 13.94
C LYS A 91 -1.04 4.79 13.27
N TYR A 92 -0.30 5.36 12.33
CA TYR A 92 0.83 4.72 11.66
C TYR A 92 2.10 5.53 11.96
N ILE A 93 2.96 5.02 12.84
CA ILE A 93 4.18 5.72 13.31
C ILE A 93 5.36 4.76 13.24
N PRO A 94 5.90 4.47 12.04
CA PRO A 94 7.05 3.59 11.89
C PRO A 94 8.31 4.25 12.48
N ARG A 95 9.28 3.41 12.84
CA ARG A 95 10.58 3.86 13.33
C ARG A 95 11.68 3.26 12.46
N TYR A 96 12.60 4.13 12.02
CA TYR A 96 13.77 3.72 11.26
C TYR A 96 15.02 3.74 12.15
N SER A 97 15.89 2.75 12.00
CA SER A 97 17.13 2.65 12.79
C SER A 97 18.10 3.81 12.51
N THR A 98 18.00 4.38 11.32
CA THR A 98 18.75 5.56 10.90
C THR A 98 18.39 6.82 11.68
N GLY A 99 17.21 6.86 12.34
CA GLY A 99 16.64 8.07 12.94
C GLY A 99 16.25 9.14 11.92
N LYS A 100 16.38 8.86 10.62
CA LYS A 100 15.95 9.75 9.54
C LYS A 100 14.55 9.37 9.09
N TYR A 101 13.78 10.40 8.72
CA TYR A 101 12.45 10.27 8.15
C TYR A 101 12.43 10.93 6.77
N PHE A 102 11.57 10.48 5.89
CA PHE A 102 11.36 11.11 4.60
C PHE A 102 10.67 12.46 4.75
N ARG A 103 10.79 13.30 3.75
CA ARG A 103 10.00 14.53 3.67
C ARG A 103 8.53 14.19 3.46
N GLU A 104 7.69 14.91 4.14
CA GLU A 104 6.24 14.78 3.99
C GLU A 104 5.78 15.39 2.66
N PHE A 105 4.68 14.89 2.13
CA PHE A 105 3.97 15.53 1.02
C PHE A 105 3.53 16.94 1.42
N GLN A 106 3.47 17.84 0.47
CA GLN A 106 3.11 19.24 0.74
C GLN A 106 1.60 19.38 1.00
N ASN A 107 1.24 20.36 1.81
CA ASN A 107 -0.15 20.74 2.10
C ASN A 107 -1.01 19.63 2.73
N LEU A 108 -0.41 18.65 3.39
CA LEU A 108 -1.15 17.68 4.19
C LEU A 108 -1.81 18.37 5.39
N GLY A 109 -3.05 17.99 5.70
CA GLY A 109 -3.70 18.35 6.95
C GLY A 109 -3.06 17.63 8.15
N SER A 110 -3.29 18.15 9.36
CA SER A 110 -2.74 17.58 10.60
C SER A 110 -3.18 16.14 10.87
N GLU A 111 -4.29 15.71 10.29
CA GLU A 111 -4.76 14.32 10.37
C GLU A 111 -3.77 13.32 9.75
N TRP A 112 -2.97 13.75 8.77
CA TRP A 112 -1.97 12.92 8.13
C TRP A 112 -0.68 12.73 8.93
N GLU A 113 -0.49 13.43 10.05
CA GLU A 113 0.70 13.24 10.89
C GLU A 113 0.91 11.78 11.31
N THR A 114 -0.19 11.07 11.53
CA THR A 114 -0.16 9.66 11.95
C THR A 114 -1.05 8.75 11.11
N LYS A 115 -1.75 9.28 10.12
CA LYS A 115 -2.71 8.52 9.31
C LYS A 115 -2.03 7.76 8.19
N GLY A 116 -2.52 6.54 7.92
CA GLY A 116 -2.30 5.81 6.69
C GLY A 116 -3.63 5.35 6.09
N GLU A 117 -3.75 5.34 4.78
CA GLU A 117 -4.90 4.78 4.08
C GLU A 117 -4.46 3.70 3.12
N TYR A 118 -5.21 2.62 3.08
CA TYR A 118 -4.93 1.41 2.32
C TYR A 118 -6.15 1.05 1.49
N ILE A 119 -6.04 1.11 0.17
CA ILE A 119 -7.18 1.01 -0.74
C ILE A 119 -6.91 -0.01 -1.84
N VAL A 120 -7.96 -0.74 -2.21
CA VAL A 120 -7.99 -1.59 -3.39
C VAL A 120 -8.82 -0.93 -4.48
N LEU A 121 -8.21 -0.70 -5.63
CA LEU A 121 -8.90 -0.49 -6.89
C LEU A 121 -9.04 -1.85 -7.59
N PHE A 122 -10.28 -2.31 -7.63
CA PHE A 122 -10.57 -3.59 -8.28
C PHE A 122 -10.12 -3.59 -9.75
N PRO A 123 -9.58 -4.68 -10.29
CA PRO A 123 -9.51 -6.00 -9.64
C PRO A 123 -8.25 -6.24 -8.81
N ASN A 124 -7.11 -5.60 -9.08
CA ASN A 124 -5.80 -6.08 -8.66
C ASN A 124 -4.78 -5.00 -8.35
N LEU A 125 -5.21 -3.75 -8.20
CA LEU A 125 -4.33 -2.66 -7.78
C LEU A 125 -4.60 -2.30 -6.31
N ILE A 126 -3.57 -2.46 -5.51
CA ILE A 126 -3.54 -2.12 -4.10
C ILE A 126 -2.68 -0.86 -3.93
N LEU A 127 -3.13 0.05 -3.12
CA LEU A 127 -2.49 1.34 -2.88
C LEU A 127 -2.43 1.62 -1.37
N GLY A 128 -1.31 2.12 -0.91
CA GLY A 128 -1.19 2.65 0.44
C GLY A 128 -0.59 4.05 0.42
N VAL A 129 -1.20 4.99 1.14
CA VAL A 129 -0.71 6.37 1.26
C VAL A 129 -0.44 6.71 2.71
N GLN A 130 0.71 7.28 2.96
CA GLN A 130 1.17 7.80 4.24
C GLN A 130 1.70 9.23 4.01
N LYS A 131 2.00 9.95 5.08
CA LYS A 131 2.43 11.35 4.99
C LYS A 131 3.69 11.61 4.17
N ASP A 132 4.56 10.60 4.02
CA ASP A 132 5.91 10.75 3.49
C ASP A 132 6.27 9.75 2.39
N HIS A 133 5.43 8.75 2.19
CA HIS A 133 5.57 7.79 1.10
C HIS A 133 4.22 7.20 0.67
N VAL A 134 4.22 6.64 -0.51
CA VAL A 134 3.11 5.89 -1.10
C VAL A 134 3.68 4.56 -1.58
N PHE A 135 2.90 3.50 -1.55
CA PHE A 135 3.22 2.30 -2.31
C PHE A 135 2.07 1.90 -3.24
N ASN A 136 2.43 1.28 -4.34
CA ASN A 136 1.52 0.46 -5.11
C ASN A 136 1.91 -1.01 -5.00
N LEU A 137 0.91 -1.88 -5.06
CA LEU A 137 1.09 -3.32 -5.23
C LEU A 137 0.14 -3.76 -6.34
N ILE A 138 0.73 -4.33 -7.40
CA ILE A 138 -0.03 -4.92 -8.51
C ILE A 138 0.00 -6.44 -8.34
N ILE A 139 -1.17 -7.05 -8.23
CA ILE A 139 -1.31 -8.50 -8.21
C ILE A 139 -1.39 -9.00 -9.65
N GLU A 140 -0.41 -9.76 -10.08
CA GLU A 140 -0.37 -10.46 -11.37
C GLU A 140 -0.87 -11.91 -11.17
N PRO A 141 -2.10 -12.26 -11.64
CA PRO A 141 -2.58 -13.63 -11.60
C PRO A 141 -1.81 -14.49 -12.60
N LEU A 142 -1.04 -15.48 -12.12
CA LEU A 142 -0.29 -16.42 -12.96
C LEU A 142 -1.05 -17.72 -13.22
N ALA A 143 -1.87 -18.15 -12.24
CA ALA A 143 -2.74 -19.32 -12.30
C ALA A 143 -3.89 -19.15 -11.29
N PRO A 144 -4.92 -20.00 -11.30
CA PRO A 144 -6.01 -19.93 -10.31
C PRO A 144 -5.55 -20.00 -8.85
N ASN A 145 -4.37 -20.56 -8.60
CA ASN A 145 -3.77 -20.75 -7.28
C ASN A 145 -2.34 -20.20 -7.21
N LYS A 146 -2.00 -19.25 -8.06
CA LYS A 146 -0.67 -18.62 -8.04
C LYS A 146 -0.75 -17.18 -8.52
N ILE A 147 -0.15 -16.29 -7.74
CA ILE A 147 0.01 -14.89 -8.07
C ILE A 147 1.48 -14.46 -7.96
N ARG A 148 1.78 -13.32 -8.56
CA ARG A 148 2.96 -12.52 -8.26
C ARG A 148 2.53 -11.13 -7.86
N GLU A 149 3.05 -10.65 -6.77
CA GLU A 149 2.89 -9.29 -6.30
C GLU A 149 4.09 -8.45 -6.72
N HIS A 150 3.83 -7.28 -7.31
CA HIS A 150 4.82 -6.29 -7.69
C HIS A 150 4.61 -5.07 -6.83
N ILE A 151 5.56 -4.77 -5.97
CA ILE A 151 5.49 -3.64 -5.02
C ILE A 151 6.51 -2.59 -5.39
N GLU A 152 6.10 -1.32 -5.37
CA GLU A 152 6.97 -0.18 -5.56
C GLU A 152 6.58 0.95 -4.61
N LEU A 153 7.58 1.56 -3.98
CA LEU A 153 7.42 2.69 -3.08
C LEU A 153 7.85 3.99 -3.75
N TYR A 154 7.14 5.06 -3.43
CA TYR A 154 7.34 6.41 -3.94
C TYR A 154 7.44 7.41 -2.80
N TYR A 155 8.29 8.41 -2.98
CA TYR A 155 8.55 9.46 -2.00
C TYR A 155 8.16 10.84 -2.54
N SER A 156 7.93 11.78 -1.64
CA SER A 156 7.42 13.13 -1.95
C SER A 156 8.44 14.07 -2.61
N ASP A 157 9.74 13.77 -2.50
CA ASP A 157 10.81 14.70 -2.89
C ASP A 157 11.98 13.93 -3.52
N PRO A 158 12.56 14.40 -4.63
CA PRO A 158 13.66 13.72 -5.30
C PRO A 158 14.94 13.62 -4.45
N SER A 159 15.12 14.49 -3.44
CA SER A 159 16.26 14.37 -2.52
C SER A 159 16.20 13.11 -1.66
N MET A 160 15.01 12.50 -1.52
CA MET A 160 14.85 11.21 -0.84
C MET A 160 15.51 10.05 -1.59
N LEU A 161 15.88 10.25 -2.86
CA LEU A 161 16.60 9.27 -3.66
C LEU A 161 18.14 9.37 -3.51
N GLY A 162 18.63 10.38 -2.79
CA GLY A 162 20.06 10.53 -2.51
C GLY A 162 20.64 9.39 -1.66
N ASP A 163 21.97 9.23 -1.73
CA ASP A 163 22.72 8.18 -1.01
C ASP A 163 22.50 8.25 0.51
N GLU A 164 22.33 9.45 1.04
CA GLU A 164 22.07 9.68 2.47
C GLU A 164 20.74 9.10 2.98
N TYR A 165 19.79 8.78 2.08
CA TYR A 165 18.52 8.13 2.39
C TYR A 165 18.48 6.66 1.98
N GLN A 166 19.51 6.13 1.32
CA GLN A 166 19.52 4.76 0.82
C GLN A 166 19.17 3.73 1.91
N GLN A 167 19.80 3.84 3.08
CA GLN A 167 19.52 2.92 4.18
C GLN A 167 18.08 3.08 4.69
N THR A 168 17.56 4.30 4.77
CA THR A 168 16.17 4.54 5.22
C THR A 168 15.17 3.99 4.21
N ARG A 169 15.43 4.14 2.88
CA ARG A 169 14.60 3.52 1.84
C ARG A 169 14.57 2.00 1.95
N ARG A 170 15.74 1.38 2.14
CA ARG A 170 15.85 -0.08 2.34
C ARG A 170 15.09 -0.55 3.57
N GLU A 171 15.16 0.20 4.67
CA GLU A 171 14.41 -0.12 5.88
C GLU A 171 12.90 -0.01 5.66
N ASN A 172 12.44 1.04 4.96
CA ASN A 172 11.04 1.22 4.61
C ASN A 172 10.54 0.10 3.69
N ALA A 173 11.30 -0.23 2.64
CA ALA A 173 10.97 -1.33 1.74
C ALA A 173 10.94 -2.68 2.47
N ASN A 174 11.90 -2.94 3.36
CA ASN A 174 11.93 -4.16 4.17
C ASN A 174 10.78 -4.24 5.17
N LEU A 175 10.35 -3.10 5.74
CA LEU A 175 9.20 -3.04 6.63
C LEU A 175 7.94 -3.53 5.89
N TRP A 176 7.64 -2.97 4.74
CA TRP A 176 6.50 -3.38 3.92
C TRP A 176 6.64 -4.80 3.40
N LYS A 177 7.86 -5.17 2.96
CA LYS A 177 8.14 -6.55 2.54
C LYS A 177 7.83 -7.56 3.63
N THR A 178 8.25 -7.28 4.86
CA THR A 178 7.97 -8.16 6.01
C THR A 178 6.46 -8.29 6.24
N VAL A 179 5.71 -7.20 6.19
CA VAL A 179 4.25 -7.23 6.35
C VAL A 179 3.62 -8.13 5.28
N PHE A 180 3.95 -7.94 4.01
CA PHE A 180 3.39 -8.78 2.93
C PHE A 180 3.87 -10.23 2.97
N GLU A 181 5.11 -10.50 3.41
CA GLU A 181 5.62 -11.87 3.60
C GLU A 181 4.91 -12.62 4.73
N GLU A 182 4.53 -11.92 5.81
CA GLU A 182 3.77 -12.49 6.92
C GLU A 182 2.37 -12.96 6.47
N ASP A 183 1.74 -12.29 5.51
CA ASP A 183 0.44 -12.65 4.94
C ASP A 183 0.47 -13.95 4.12
N ILE A 184 1.62 -14.32 3.53
CA ILE A 184 1.73 -15.49 2.64
C ILE A 184 1.18 -16.75 3.31
N TYR A 185 1.57 -17.00 4.55
CA TYR A 185 1.10 -18.18 5.29
C TYR A 185 -0.42 -18.24 5.40
N VAL A 186 -1.06 -17.10 5.63
CA VAL A 186 -2.52 -17.00 5.80
C VAL A 186 -3.23 -17.27 4.48
N VAL A 187 -2.87 -16.51 3.44
CA VAL A 187 -3.57 -16.60 2.14
C VAL A 187 -3.32 -17.94 1.43
N GLU A 188 -2.16 -18.56 1.61
CA GLU A 188 -1.89 -19.91 1.14
C GLU A 188 -2.66 -20.97 1.95
N GLY A 189 -2.87 -20.71 3.24
CA GLY A 189 -3.72 -21.55 4.10
C GLY A 189 -5.19 -21.50 3.69
N MET A 190 -5.70 -20.32 3.34
CA MET A 190 -7.08 -20.11 2.85
C MET A 190 -7.33 -20.73 1.47
N GLN A 191 -6.30 -20.90 0.65
CA GLN A 191 -6.39 -21.50 -0.69
C GLN A 191 -6.69 -23.01 -0.65
N LYS A 192 -6.38 -23.71 0.43
CA LYS A 192 -6.58 -25.18 0.59
C LYS A 192 -8.02 -25.51 0.87
#